data_85757cd73560ad520448a869492a350d
#
_entry.id   85757cd73560ad520448a869492a350d
#
_cell.length_a   1.000
_cell.length_b   1.000
_cell.length_c   1.000
_cell.angle_alpha   90.00
_cell.angle_beta   90.00
_cell.angle_gamma   90.00
#
_symmetry.space_group_name_H-M   'P 1'
#
loop_
_entity.id
_entity.type
_entity.pdbx_description
1 polymer ?
#
loop_
_entity_poly.entity_id
_entity_poly.type
_entity_poly.pdbx_seq_one_letter_code
_entity_poly.pdbx_strand_id
1 'polypeptide(L)'
;MSPVILFILGVVFVAVGIAVSIALHEVGHLVPAKLFKVRVTKYMIGFGPTLWSTKKGETEYGFKALPLGGYVSMIGMYPPNKEDGSVRPSSTGMFQTLASEARSMAHEDVGPGDENRVFYRLPVWKKIIIMLGGPAMNLLIGLVLTAVLLMGFGISEPTTTIADVSKCQVKAGETVDPNSADCKPTPAAAAQLKPNDVITAFDGKTVTSWDQLTGWIRASAGKEVSITVERDGSPVTSTVTPVLSARPVVGPDGRQAKDDAGTLLYQDVGFLGIGAQTALVPQPASSVLPMAGENIKQVAGVVLNLPARVAGVAKAAFSEEPRDPNGPISVVGVGRVAGEVAAMEEVPAQARLAALVGLLAGLNFALAVFNLIPLLPLDGGHVAGALYEAVRRRAAKLLGRPDPGAFDIAKLLPVTYVVAALLMGMGALLIYADIVKPVNLFG
;
A
#
# COMPACT_ATOMS: atom_id res chain seq x y z
N MET A 1 27.16 3.56 -9.87
CA MET A 1 26.43 2.93 -11.03
C MET A 1 25.73 4.06 -11.76
N SER A 2 25.53 3.97 -13.11
CA SER A 2 24.82 5.08 -13.77
C SER A 2 23.36 5.16 -13.25
N PRO A 3 22.78 6.37 -13.13
CA PRO A 3 21.38 6.55 -12.69
C PRO A 3 20.38 5.74 -13.51
N VAL A 4 20.65 5.57 -14.80
CA VAL A 4 19.81 4.76 -15.70
C VAL A 4 19.78 3.29 -15.30
N ILE A 5 20.94 2.72 -14.93
CA ILE A 5 21.01 1.32 -14.47
C ILE A 5 20.26 1.17 -13.14
N LEU A 6 20.44 2.10 -12.21
CA LEU A 6 19.72 2.09 -10.93
C LEU A 6 18.21 2.20 -11.14
N PHE A 7 17.76 3.06 -12.04
CA PHE A 7 16.34 3.18 -12.41
C PHE A 7 15.78 1.85 -12.92
N ILE A 8 16.46 1.22 -13.88
CA ILE A 8 16.04 -0.08 -14.43
C ILE A 8 15.99 -1.15 -13.34
N LEU A 9 17.00 -1.19 -12.46
CA LEU A 9 17.03 -2.13 -11.33
C LEU A 9 15.86 -1.93 -10.36
N GLY A 10 15.49 -0.68 -10.07
CA GLY A 10 14.32 -0.36 -9.24
C GLY A 10 13.01 -0.85 -9.86
N VAL A 11 12.82 -0.60 -11.15
CA VAL A 11 11.66 -1.09 -11.92
C VAL A 11 11.61 -2.61 -11.90
N VAL A 12 12.72 -3.29 -12.20
CA VAL A 12 12.80 -4.77 -12.22
C VAL A 12 12.54 -5.34 -10.83
N PHE A 13 13.12 -4.76 -9.78
CA PHE A 13 12.91 -5.20 -8.40
C PHE A 13 11.41 -5.22 -8.03
N VAL A 14 10.70 -4.12 -8.31
CA VAL A 14 9.28 -4.02 -7.99
C VAL A 14 8.43 -4.90 -8.91
N ALA A 15 8.77 -5.00 -10.20
CA ALA A 15 8.07 -5.89 -11.14
C ALA A 15 8.17 -7.37 -10.71
N VAL A 16 9.36 -7.82 -10.31
CA VAL A 16 9.57 -9.18 -9.76
C VAL A 16 8.82 -9.34 -8.44
N GLY A 17 8.88 -8.35 -7.54
CA GLY A 17 8.14 -8.35 -6.29
C GLY A 17 6.63 -8.49 -6.47
N ILE A 18 6.05 -7.77 -7.43
CA ILE A 18 4.63 -7.89 -7.80
C ILE A 18 4.33 -9.28 -8.36
N ALA A 19 5.15 -9.79 -9.27
CA ALA A 19 4.96 -11.13 -9.85
C ALA A 19 4.99 -12.24 -8.78
N VAL A 20 5.92 -12.14 -7.81
CA VAL A 20 5.98 -13.04 -6.66
C VAL A 20 4.75 -12.89 -5.76
N SER A 21 4.30 -11.66 -5.50
CA SER A 21 3.10 -11.40 -4.69
C SER A 21 1.85 -12.00 -5.32
N ILE A 22 1.69 -11.88 -6.64
CA ILE A 22 0.59 -12.49 -7.40
C ILE A 22 0.69 -14.02 -7.34
N ALA A 23 1.88 -14.59 -7.56
CA ALA A 23 2.07 -16.03 -7.47
C ALA A 23 1.68 -16.58 -6.10
N LEU A 24 2.12 -15.93 -5.03
CA LEU A 24 1.78 -16.31 -3.66
C LEU A 24 0.30 -16.09 -3.33
N HIS A 25 -0.33 -15.06 -3.89
CA HIS A 25 -1.78 -14.85 -3.80
C HIS A 25 -2.55 -16.08 -4.34
N GLU A 26 -2.18 -16.55 -5.54
CA GLU A 26 -2.78 -17.75 -6.13
C GLU A 26 -2.49 -19.02 -5.31
N VAL A 27 -1.31 -19.12 -4.67
CA VAL A 27 -1.01 -20.20 -3.70
C VAL A 27 -1.97 -20.12 -2.51
N GLY A 28 -2.35 -18.91 -2.09
CA GLY A 28 -3.34 -18.69 -1.04
C GLY A 28 -4.70 -19.35 -1.34
N HIS A 29 -5.14 -19.38 -2.60
CA HIS A 29 -6.34 -20.10 -3.02
C HIS A 29 -6.08 -21.61 -3.22
N LEU A 30 -4.95 -21.95 -3.82
CA LEU A 30 -4.59 -23.32 -4.17
C LEU A 30 -4.51 -24.24 -2.95
N VAL A 31 -3.83 -23.77 -1.89
CA VAL A 31 -3.57 -24.61 -0.70
C VAL A 31 -4.88 -25.03 -0.03
N PRO A 32 -5.79 -24.12 0.37
CA PRO A 32 -7.04 -24.55 0.99
C PRO A 32 -7.95 -25.32 0.02
N ALA A 33 -7.95 -25.03 -1.29
CA ALA A 33 -8.71 -25.78 -2.27
C ALA A 33 -8.28 -27.25 -2.27
N LYS A 34 -6.98 -27.54 -2.32
CA LYS A 34 -6.44 -28.91 -2.25
C LYS A 34 -6.68 -29.57 -0.89
N LEU A 35 -6.54 -28.84 0.21
CA LEU A 35 -6.83 -29.35 1.56
C LEU A 35 -8.30 -29.78 1.70
N PHE A 36 -9.22 -29.06 1.05
CA PHE A 36 -10.64 -29.40 1.03
C PHE A 36 -11.01 -30.36 -0.09
N LYS A 37 -10.01 -30.95 -0.77
CA LYS A 37 -10.16 -31.98 -1.83
C LYS A 37 -10.87 -31.47 -3.09
N VAL A 38 -10.88 -30.16 -3.35
CA VAL A 38 -11.32 -29.63 -4.64
C VAL A 38 -10.26 -29.97 -5.68
N ARG A 39 -10.71 -30.46 -6.84
CA ARG A 39 -9.77 -30.71 -7.95
C ARG A 39 -9.38 -29.37 -8.57
N VAL A 40 -8.08 -29.12 -8.61
CA VAL A 40 -7.48 -27.94 -9.24
C VAL A 40 -6.77 -28.41 -10.52
N THR A 41 -7.25 -27.93 -11.67
CA THR A 41 -6.74 -28.33 -12.99
C THR A 41 -5.52 -27.48 -13.41
N LYS A 42 -5.53 -26.18 -13.11
CA LYS A 42 -4.46 -25.25 -13.50
C LYS A 42 -4.10 -24.29 -12.39
N TYR A 43 -2.80 -24.01 -12.28
CA TYR A 43 -2.20 -22.92 -11.51
C TYR A 43 -1.28 -22.18 -12.45
N MET A 44 -1.67 -20.98 -12.87
CA MET A 44 -0.97 -20.20 -13.88
C MET A 44 -0.67 -18.80 -13.38
N ILE A 45 0.56 -18.34 -13.61
CA ILE A 45 1.00 -16.97 -13.35
C ILE A 45 1.02 -16.24 -14.68
N GLY A 46 0.25 -15.15 -14.79
CA GLY A 46 0.12 -14.36 -16.01
C GLY A 46 -1.07 -14.75 -16.89
N PHE A 47 -1.20 -14.03 -18.01
CA PHE A 47 -2.21 -14.22 -19.06
C PHE A 47 -1.58 -14.37 -20.43
N GLY A 48 -2.38 -14.74 -21.43
CA GLY A 48 -1.92 -14.91 -22.80
C GLY A 48 -1.34 -16.30 -23.08
N PRO A 49 -0.45 -16.45 -24.09
CA PRO A 49 0.14 -17.73 -24.44
C PRO A 49 1.02 -18.29 -23.33
N THR A 50 1.00 -19.61 -23.16
CA THR A 50 1.82 -20.30 -22.16
C THR A 50 3.28 -20.36 -22.64
N LEU A 51 4.19 -19.80 -21.85
CA LEU A 51 5.62 -19.84 -22.11
C LEU A 51 6.23 -21.16 -21.63
N TRP A 52 5.80 -21.62 -20.47
CA TRP A 52 6.25 -22.87 -19.88
C TRP A 52 5.14 -23.41 -18.96
N SER A 53 4.96 -24.74 -18.99
CA SER A 53 4.12 -25.43 -18.03
C SER A 53 4.63 -26.83 -17.75
N THR A 54 4.26 -27.35 -16.58
CA THR A 54 4.53 -28.73 -16.16
C THR A 54 3.34 -29.26 -15.39
N LYS A 55 2.99 -30.52 -15.63
CA LYS A 55 1.91 -31.22 -14.92
C LYS A 55 2.47 -32.01 -13.76
N LYS A 56 2.00 -31.70 -12.54
CA LYS A 56 2.34 -32.45 -11.33
C LYS A 56 1.05 -32.96 -10.67
N GLY A 57 0.85 -34.27 -10.74
CA GLY A 57 -0.42 -34.88 -10.34
C GLY A 57 -1.56 -34.46 -11.26
N GLU A 58 -2.62 -33.91 -10.70
CA GLU A 58 -3.81 -33.46 -11.43
C GLU A 58 -3.78 -31.96 -11.81
N THR A 59 -2.73 -31.23 -11.39
CA THR A 59 -2.61 -29.78 -11.61
C THR A 59 -1.49 -29.47 -12.59
N GLU A 60 -1.76 -28.63 -13.59
CA GLU A 60 -0.79 -28.02 -14.46
C GLU A 60 -0.32 -26.69 -13.87
N TYR A 61 0.99 -26.55 -13.69
CA TYR A 61 1.65 -25.34 -13.17
C TYR A 61 2.41 -24.67 -14.31
N GLY A 62 2.29 -23.36 -14.45
CA GLY A 62 2.98 -22.68 -15.54
C GLY A 62 3.04 -21.17 -15.46
N PHE A 63 3.79 -20.61 -16.41
CA PHE A 63 3.93 -19.19 -16.63
C PHE A 63 3.45 -18.80 -18.02
N LYS A 64 2.76 -17.65 -18.10
CA LYS A 64 2.26 -17.07 -19.33
C LYS A 64 2.99 -15.78 -19.69
N ALA A 65 2.84 -15.32 -20.94
CA ALA A 65 3.62 -14.23 -21.50
C ALA A 65 3.42 -12.87 -20.83
N LEU A 66 2.21 -12.60 -20.31
CA LEU A 66 1.87 -11.31 -19.67
C LEU A 66 1.78 -11.53 -18.15
N PRO A 67 2.77 -11.09 -17.35
CA PRO A 67 2.81 -11.31 -15.90
C PRO A 67 1.88 -10.35 -15.13
N LEU A 68 0.71 -10.03 -15.69
CA LEU A 68 -0.29 -9.13 -15.13
C LEU A 68 -1.43 -9.93 -14.49
N GLY A 69 -1.13 -10.67 -13.41
CA GLY A 69 -2.12 -11.47 -12.70
C GLY A 69 -1.78 -12.96 -12.68
N GLY A 70 -2.72 -13.77 -12.21
CA GLY A 70 -2.64 -15.21 -12.16
C GLY A 70 -4.04 -15.80 -12.08
N TYR A 71 -4.13 -17.14 -12.09
CA TYR A 71 -5.40 -17.81 -11.82
C TYR A 71 -5.20 -19.25 -11.37
N VAL A 72 -6.11 -19.69 -10.50
CA VAL A 72 -6.28 -21.08 -10.10
C VAL A 72 -7.59 -21.59 -10.69
N SER A 73 -7.53 -22.59 -11.58
CA SER A 73 -8.73 -23.21 -12.16
C SER A 73 -9.20 -24.36 -11.27
N MET A 74 -10.33 -24.14 -10.60
CA MET A 74 -11.02 -25.13 -9.77
C MET A 74 -12.25 -25.64 -10.52
N ILE A 75 -12.45 -26.97 -10.53
CA ILE A 75 -13.64 -27.53 -11.18
C ILE A 75 -14.94 -27.15 -10.46
N GLY A 76 -16.00 -26.99 -11.23
CA GLY A 76 -17.34 -26.72 -10.68
C GLY A 76 -17.44 -25.41 -9.91
N MET A 77 -16.86 -24.32 -10.41
CA MET A 77 -17.08 -22.98 -9.85
C MET A 77 -18.54 -22.54 -9.92
N TYR A 78 -19.26 -22.97 -10.94
CA TYR A 78 -20.68 -22.69 -11.16
C TYR A 78 -21.51 -23.96 -11.00
N PRO A 79 -22.68 -23.90 -10.27
CA PRO A 79 -23.59 -25.04 -10.17
C PRO A 79 -24.29 -25.27 -11.50
N PRO A 80 -24.71 -26.53 -11.81
CA PRO A 80 -25.55 -26.84 -12.98
C PRO A 80 -26.92 -26.15 -12.90
N ASN A 81 -27.54 -25.94 -14.05
CA ASN A 81 -28.83 -25.24 -14.12
C ASN A 81 -29.98 -25.99 -13.44
N LYS A 82 -29.87 -27.33 -13.35
CA LYS A 82 -30.81 -28.24 -12.69
C LYS A 82 -30.08 -29.41 -12.06
N GLU A 83 -30.71 -30.06 -11.10
CA GLU A 83 -30.18 -31.27 -10.45
C GLU A 83 -29.96 -32.44 -11.42
N ASP A 84 -30.65 -32.45 -12.56
CA ASP A 84 -30.55 -33.48 -13.63
C ASP A 84 -29.36 -33.26 -14.58
N GLY A 85 -28.55 -32.19 -14.37
CA GLY A 85 -27.38 -31.90 -15.20
C GLY A 85 -27.71 -31.39 -16.62
N SER A 86 -29.01 -31.26 -16.99
CA SER A 86 -29.36 -30.83 -18.32
C SER A 86 -29.12 -29.32 -18.53
N VAL A 87 -28.41 -28.99 -19.60
CA VAL A 87 -28.28 -27.62 -20.09
C VAL A 87 -29.56 -27.26 -20.83
N ARG A 88 -30.32 -26.27 -20.34
CA ARG A 88 -31.45 -25.75 -21.11
C ARG A 88 -30.98 -25.14 -22.42
N PRO A 89 -31.64 -25.39 -23.55
CA PRO A 89 -31.35 -24.68 -24.77
C PRO A 89 -31.48 -23.17 -24.53
N SER A 90 -30.52 -22.42 -25.05
CA SER A 90 -30.35 -20.98 -24.86
C SER A 90 -31.62 -20.20 -25.14
N SER A 91 -32.03 -19.35 -24.22
CA SER A 91 -32.89 -18.23 -24.55
C SER A 91 -32.11 -17.21 -25.35
N THR A 92 -32.73 -16.47 -26.24
CA THR A 92 -32.13 -15.54 -27.18
C THR A 92 -31.50 -14.29 -26.55
N GLY A 93 -31.34 -14.22 -25.22
CA GLY A 93 -30.70 -13.12 -24.51
C GLY A 93 -29.20 -13.31 -24.38
N MET A 94 -28.40 -12.36 -24.90
CA MET A 94 -26.94 -12.36 -24.88
C MET A 94 -26.36 -12.71 -23.48
N PHE A 95 -26.94 -12.19 -22.41
CA PHE A 95 -26.48 -12.46 -21.04
C PHE A 95 -26.78 -13.89 -20.54
N GLN A 96 -27.85 -14.49 -21.00
CA GLN A 96 -28.19 -15.87 -20.67
C GLN A 96 -27.31 -16.85 -21.43
N THR A 97 -26.93 -16.52 -22.66
CA THR A 97 -25.98 -17.29 -23.47
C THR A 97 -24.61 -17.31 -22.80
N LEU A 98 -24.06 -16.16 -22.37
CA LEU A 98 -22.80 -16.05 -21.67
C LEU A 98 -22.77 -16.86 -20.36
N ALA A 99 -23.85 -16.79 -19.57
CA ALA A 99 -23.98 -17.58 -18.34
C ALA A 99 -24.05 -19.09 -18.61
N SER A 100 -24.67 -19.47 -19.71
CA SER A 100 -24.76 -20.87 -20.17
C SER A 100 -23.44 -21.40 -20.66
N GLU A 101 -22.71 -20.64 -21.46
CA GLU A 101 -21.36 -20.98 -21.95
C GLU A 101 -20.35 -21.12 -20.79
N ALA A 102 -20.36 -20.18 -19.84
CA ALA A 102 -19.49 -20.28 -18.66
C ALA A 102 -19.76 -21.52 -17.80
N ARG A 103 -21.03 -21.93 -17.69
CA ARG A 103 -21.39 -23.17 -17.00
C ARG A 103 -20.95 -24.41 -17.79
N SER A 104 -21.15 -24.44 -19.11
CA SER A 104 -20.70 -25.58 -19.91
C SER A 104 -19.19 -25.77 -19.83
N MET A 105 -18.41 -24.70 -19.95
CA MET A 105 -16.96 -24.75 -19.76
C MET A 105 -16.56 -25.24 -18.36
N ALA A 106 -17.26 -24.80 -17.30
CA ALA A 106 -16.99 -25.25 -15.94
C ALA A 106 -17.37 -26.73 -15.69
N HIS A 107 -18.26 -27.30 -16.52
CA HIS A 107 -18.68 -28.69 -16.44
C HIS A 107 -17.83 -29.64 -17.33
N GLU A 108 -17.26 -29.16 -18.43
CA GLU A 108 -16.38 -29.95 -19.30
C GLU A 108 -15.16 -30.47 -18.55
N ASP A 109 -14.69 -29.73 -17.52
CA ASP A 109 -13.55 -30.13 -16.66
C ASP A 109 -13.92 -31.19 -15.58
N VAL A 110 -15.21 -31.50 -15.39
CA VAL A 110 -15.68 -32.46 -14.39
C VAL A 110 -15.70 -33.86 -14.99
N GLY A 111 -14.68 -34.67 -14.66
CA GLY A 111 -14.61 -36.06 -15.09
C GLY A 111 -15.41 -37.02 -14.19
N PRO A 112 -15.57 -38.27 -14.64
CA PRO A 112 -16.18 -39.33 -13.81
C PRO A 112 -15.38 -39.50 -12.49
N GLY A 113 -16.07 -39.50 -11.36
CA GLY A 113 -15.49 -39.61 -10.02
C GLY A 113 -15.11 -38.28 -9.36
N ASP A 114 -15.29 -37.15 -10.05
CA ASP A 114 -15.00 -35.81 -9.50
C ASP A 114 -16.26 -35.09 -8.97
N GLU A 115 -17.42 -35.74 -8.99
CA GLU A 115 -18.71 -35.12 -8.62
C GLU A 115 -18.73 -34.56 -7.19
N ASN A 116 -17.93 -35.12 -6.30
CA ASN A 116 -17.79 -34.69 -4.91
C ASN A 116 -16.61 -33.73 -4.69
N ARG A 117 -15.84 -33.41 -5.74
CA ARG A 117 -14.64 -32.58 -5.70
C ARG A 117 -14.83 -31.21 -6.32
N VAL A 118 -16.10 -30.83 -6.61
CA VAL A 118 -16.51 -29.57 -7.22
C VAL A 118 -16.69 -28.48 -6.17
N PHE A 119 -16.30 -27.25 -6.53
CA PHE A 119 -16.33 -26.10 -5.61
C PHE A 119 -17.76 -25.80 -5.11
N TYR A 120 -18.79 -25.80 -6.00
CA TYR A 120 -20.15 -25.41 -5.60
C TYR A 120 -20.79 -26.31 -4.53
N ARG A 121 -20.34 -27.58 -4.41
CA ARG A 121 -20.83 -28.52 -3.38
C ARG A 121 -20.22 -28.33 -2.01
N LEU A 122 -19.15 -27.55 -1.90
CA LEU A 122 -18.53 -27.30 -0.60
C LEU A 122 -19.49 -26.59 0.37
N PRO A 123 -19.39 -26.85 1.68
CA PRO A 123 -20.06 -26.05 2.68
C PRO A 123 -19.51 -24.61 2.62
N VAL A 124 -20.38 -23.64 2.94
CA VAL A 124 -20.12 -22.20 2.77
C VAL A 124 -18.79 -21.77 3.41
N TRP A 125 -18.48 -22.22 4.61
CA TRP A 125 -17.25 -21.86 5.31
C TRP A 125 -15.98 -22.27 4.56
N LYS A 126 -16.00 -23.44 3.86
CA LYS A 126 -14.87 -23.86 3.03
C LYS A 126 -14.70 -22.98 1.79
N LYS A 127 -15.82 -22.60 1.15
CA LYS A 127 -15.81 -21.64 0.03
C LYS A 127 -15.18 -20.31 0.45
N ILE A 128 -15.57 -19.78 1.63
CA ILE A 128 -15.05 -18.54 2.18
C ILE A 128 -13.54 -18.66 2.45
N ILE A 129 -13.07 -19.73 3.08
CA ILE A 129 -11.62 -19.94 3.35
C ILE A 129 -10.82 -19.99 2.06
N ILE A 130 -11.31 -20.69 1.02
CA ILE A 130 -10.63 -20.75 -0.28
C ILE A 130 -10.53 -19.34 -0.88
N MET A 131 -11.64 -18.59 -0.92
CA MET A 131 -11.68 -17.27 -1.54
C MET A 131 -10.93 -16.19 -0.74
N LEU A 132 -10.90 -16.28 0.58
CA LEU A 132 -10.08 -15.40 1.42
C LEU A 132 -8.59 -15.76 1.40
N GLY A 133 -8.21 -16.95 0.91
CA GLY A 133 -6.84 -17.43 0.92
C GLY A 133 -5.87 -16.51 0.18
N GLY A 134 -6.25 -16.00 -0.99
CA GLY A 134 -5.45 -15.03 -1.77
C GLY A 134 -5.26 -13.70 -1.05
N PRO A 135 -6.34 -12.99 -0.68
CA PRO A 135 -6.24 -11.76 0.11
C PRO A 135 -5.47 -11.92 1.42
N ALA A 136 -5.65 -13.05 2.14
CA ALA A 136 -4.92 -13.35 3.36
C ALA A 136 -3.42 -13.53 3.11
N MET A 137 -3.04 -14.14 1.99
CA MET A 137 -1.64 -14.27 1.60
C MET A 137 -1.01 -12.89 1.32
N ASN A 138 -1.68 -12.00 0.60
CA ASN A 138 -1.19 -10.64 0.39
C ASN A 138 -1.08 -9.87 1.70
N LEU A 139 -2.04 -10.02 2.61
CA LEU A 139 -1.95 -9.44 3.95
C LEU A 139 -0.72 -9.96 4.71
N LEU A 140 -0.46 -11.27 4.65
CA LEU A 140 0.72 -11.88 5.28
C LEU A 140 2.02 -11.33 4.67
N ILE A 141 2.12 -11.24 3.33
CA ILE A 141 3.29 -10.69 2.65
C ILE A 141 3.49 -9.22 3.07
N GLY A 142 2.42 -8.41 3.06
CA GLY A 142 2.48 -7.03 3.52
C GLY A 142 2.98 -6.91 4.96
N LEU A 143 2.53 -7.76 5.88
CA LEU A 143 3.00 -7.81 7.26
C LEU A 143 4.49 -8.18 7.36
N VAL A 144 4.92 -9.21 6.63
CA VAL A 144 6.33 -9.65 6.61
C VAL A 144 7.23 -8.54 6.06
N LEU A 145 6.85 -7.92 4.94
CA LEU A 145 7.61 -6.80 4.36
C LEU A 145 7.65 -5.59 5.30
N THR A 146 6.54 -5.29 5.99
CA THR A 146 6.50 -4.22 7.02
C THR A 146 7.42 -4.56 8.20
N ALA A 147 7.47 -5.82 8.63
CA ALA A 147 8.39 -6.25 9.68
C ALA A 147 9.86 -6.11 9.24
N VAL A 148 10.19 -6.55 8.01
CA VAL A 148 11.52 -6.36 7.43
C VAL A 148 11.88 -4.87 7.33
N LEU A 149 10.93 -4.03 6.91
CA LEU A 149 11.13 -2.58 6.83
C LEU A 149 11.42 -1.99 8.21
N LEU A 150 10.55 -2.22 9.19
CA LEU A 150 10.64 -1.58 10.51
C LEU A 150 11.79 -2.12 11.35
N MET A 151 11.94 -3.44 11.40
CA MET A 151 12.93 -4.09 12.28
C MET A 151 14.30 -4.21 11.63
N GLY A 152 14.36 -4.36 10.28
CA GLY A 152 15.60 -4.52 9.54
C GLY A 152 16.23 -3.20 9.10
N PHE A 153 15.45 -2.35 8.43
CA PHE A 153 15.93 -1.07 7.92
C PHE A 153 15.70 0.06 8.93
N GLY A 154 14.55 0.08 9.58
CA GLY A 154 14.09 1.19 10.41
C GLY A 154 13.31 2.23 9.61
N ILE A 155 12.82 3.24 10.32
CA ILE A 155 12.20 4.44 9.74
C ILE A 155 13.13 5.64 9.92
N SER A 156 13.01 6.61 9.02
CA SER A 156 13.80 7.85 9.10
C SER A 156 13.26 8.68 10.26
N GLU A 157 14.05 8.79 11.31
CA GLU A 157 13.75 9.60 12.49
C GLU A 157 14.81 10.69 12.70
N PRO A 158 14.39 11.85 13.21
CA PRO A 158 15.35 12.88 13.62
C PRO A 158 16.14 12.40 14.84
N THR A 159 17.47 12.44 14.72
CA THR A 159 18.40 12.10 15.80
C THR A 159 18.77 13.35 16.61
N THR A 160 19.46 13.16 17.74
CA THR A 160 20.01 14.27 18.53
C THR A 160 21.27 14.89 17.92
N THR A 161 21.70 14.42 16.76
CA THR A 161 22.84 14.99 16.01
C THR A 161 22.37 16.21 15.21
N ILE A 162 23.12 17.27 15.28
CA ILE A 162 22.87 18.50 14.53
C ILE A 162 23.25 18.29 13.06
N ALA A 163 22.30 18.44 12.14
CA ALA A 163 22.56 18.44 10.70
C ALA A 163 23.08 19.80 10.24
N ASP A 164 22.41 20.86 10.66
CA ASP A 164 22.71 22.23 10.27
C ASP A 164 22.47 23.21 11.42
N VAL A 165 23.18 24.34 11.37
CA VAL A 165 22.98 25.46 12.26
C VAL A 165 22.61 26.67 11.41
N SER A 166 21.40 27.17 11.60
CA SER A 166 20.93 28.40 10.93
C SER A 166 21.75 29.60 11.40
N LYS A 167 22.37 30.31 10.46
CA LYS A 167 23.17 31.49 10.79
C LYS A 167 22.34 32.64 11.31
N CYS A 168 21.22 32.94 10.66
CA CYS A 168 20.38 34.10 10.94
C CYS A 168 19.06 33.72 11.60
N GLN A 169 18.58 34.59 12.47
CA GLN A 169 17.19 34.55 12.94
C GLN A 169 16.29 35.06 11.82
N VAL A 170 15.48 34.15 11.24
CA VAL A 170 14.55 34.48 10.16
C VAL A 170 13.13 34.26 10.66
N LYS A 171 12.23 35.21 10.44
CA LYS A 171 10.80 35.00 10.69
C LYS A 171 10.24 34.02 9.68
N ALA A 172 9.18 33.32 10.06
CA ALA A 172 8.52 32.40 9.16
C ALA A 172 8.06 33.10 7.86
N GLY A 173 8.53 32.62 6.71
CA GLY A 173 8.19 33.18 5.39
C GLY A 173 9.14 34.30 4.89
N GLU A 174 10.13 34.72 5.68
CA GLU A 174 11.15 35.66 5.25
C GLU A 174 12.44 34.95 4.88
N THR A 175 13.20 35.49 3.93
CA THR A 175 14.58 35.08 3.62
C THR A 175 15.51 36.23 3.92
N VAL A 176 16.58 35.96 4.69
CA VAL A 176 17.62 36.96 5.00
C VAL A 176 18.93 36.47 4.42
N ASP A 177 19.65 37.34 3.71
CA ASP A 177 21.01 37.03 3.26
C ASP A 177 21.92 36.83 4.48
N PRO A 178 22.60 35.67 4.62
CA PRO A 178 23.51 35.38 5.72
C PRO A 178 24.67 36.36 5.88
N ASN A 179 24.96 37.14 4.84
CA ASN A 179 26.04 38.13 4.83
C ASN A 179 25.54 39.56 4.98
N SER A 180 24.22 39.78 5.14
CA SER A 180 23.66 41.12 5.33
C SER A 180 23.81 41.62 6.77
N ALA A 181 23.80 42.93 6.96
CA ALA A 181 23.78 43.56 8.27
C ALA A 181 22.50 43.23 9.09
N ASP A 182 21.45 42.78 8.44
CA ASP A 182 20.17 42.40 9.07
C ASP A 182 20.18 40.98 9.64
N CYS A 183 21.25 40.21 9.35
CA CYS A 183 21.44 38.87 9.89
C CYS A 183 21.78 38.90 11.37
N LYS A 184 20.78 38.77 12.25
CA LYS A 184 21.00 38.52 13.67
C LYS A 184 21.36 37.04 13.87
N PRO A 185 22.50 36.69 14.51
CA PRO A 185 22.89 35.30 14.72
C PRO A 185 21.82 34.56 15.54
N THR A 186 21.59 33.30 15.20
CA THR A 186 20.72 32.42 16.02
C THR A 186 21.43 32.12 17.35
N PRO A 187 20.67 31.74 18.41
CA PRO A 187 21.27 31.33 19.67
C PRO A 187 22.28 30.17 19.53
N ALA A 188 22.00 29.22 18.62
CA ALA A 188 22.89 28.11 18.31
C ALA A 188 24.19 28.59 17.64
N ALA A 189 24.12 29.50 16.69
CA ALA A 189 25.27 30.08 16.03
C ALA A 189 26.09 30.92 17.00
N ALA A 190 25.47 31.71 17.87
CA ALA A 190 26.14 32.49 18.92
C ALA A 190 26.86 31.59 19.94
N ALA A 191 26.30 30.43 20.27
CA ALA A 191 26.90 29.43 21.14
C ALA A 191 27.95 28.54 20.44
N GLN A 192 28.24 28.80 19.15
CA GLN A 192 29.21 28.06 18.34
C GLN A 192 28.89 26.54 18.23
N LEU A 193 27.61 26.16 18.24
CA LEU A 193 27.20 24.82 17.89
C LEU A 193 27.53 24.54 16.42
N LYS A 194 27.87 23.28 16.11
CA LYS A 194 28.34 22.88 14.77
C LYS A 194 27.56 21.71 14.24
N PRO A 195 27.46 21.55 12.91
CA PRO A 195 27.04 20.29 12.30
C PRO A 195 27.85 19.11 12.85
N ASN A 196 27.21 17.96 13.03
CA ASN A 196 27.69 16.72 13.63
C ASN A 196 27.89 16.75 15.15
N ASP A 197 27.59 17.85 15.86
CA ASP A 197 27.48 17.82 17.31
C ASP A 197 26.32 16.92 17.74
N VAL A 198 26.55 16.00 18.68
CA VAL A 198 25.48 15.15 19.25
C VAL A 198 25.03 15.78 20.57
N ILE A 199 23.78 16.22 20.65
CA ILE A 199 23.21 16.84 21.85
C ILE A 199 22.92 15.75 22.88
N THR A 200 23.64 15.79 24.01
CA THR A 200 23.53 14.79 25.09
C THR A 200 22.75 15.29 26.30
N ALA A 201 22.77 16.63 26.56
CA ALA A 201 21.98 17.20 27.66
C ALA A 201 21.49 18.62 27.32
N PHE A 202 20.34 18.99 27.91
CA PHE A 202 19.74 20.32 27.83
C PHE A 202 19.19 20.70 29.21
N ASP A 203 19.62 21.85 29.73
CA ASP A 203 19.27 22.33 31.09
C ASP A 203 19.54 21.28 32.18
N GLY A 204 20.71 20.58 32.09
CA GLY A 204 21.11 19.51 32.99
C GLY A 204 20.34 18.18 32.86
N LYS A 205 19.36 18.08 31.93
CA LYS A 205 18.58 16.90 31.68
C LYS A 205 19.13 16.13 30.48
N THR A 206 19.26 14.80 30.58
CA THR A 206 19.72 13.95 29.48
C THR A 206 18.71 13.97 28.32
N VAL A 207 19.21 14.21 27.12
CA VAL A 207 18.42 14.19 25.88
C VAL A 207 18.42 12.77 25.30
N THR A 208 17.24 12.20 25.10
CA THR A 208 17.07 10.85 24.54
C THR A 208 16.42 10.84 23.15
N SER A 209 15.74 11.93 22.78
CA SER A 209 15.11 12.07 21.46
C SER A 209 15.04 13.53 21.02
N TRP A 210 14.94 13.74 19.71
CA TRP A 210 14.78 15.07 19.12
C TRP A 210 13.47 15.74 19.55
N ASP A 211 12.38 14.98 19.66
CA ASP A 211 11.08 15.52 20.09
C ASP A 211 11.10 16.01 21.52
N GLN A 212 11.79 15.28 22.42
CA GLN A 212 11.99 15.70 23.79
C GLN A 212 12.80 17.00 23.85
N LEU A 213 13.89 17.08 23.08
CA LEU A 213 14.75 18.27 23.00
C LEU A 213 13.97 19.48 22.48
N THR A 214 13.25 19.32 21.38
CA THR A 214 12.45 20.41 20.78
C THR A 214 11.35 20.88 21.70
N GLY A 215 10.70 19.97 22.44
CA GLY A 215 9.74 20.31 23.49
C GLY A 215 10.34 21.23 24.57
N TRP A 216 11.53 20.91 25.05
CA TRP A 216 12.25 21.73 26.03
C TRP A 216 12.72 23.06 25.47
N ILE A 217 13.27 23.09 24.25
CA ILE A 217 13.66 24.33 23.58
C ILE A 217 12.47 25.28 23.45
N ARG A 218 11.31 24.76 22.97
CA ARG A 218 10.07 25.54 22.81
C ARG A 218 9.58 26.15 24.12
N ALA A 219 9.71 25.42 25.22
CA ALA A 219 9.28 25.86 26.55
C ALA A 219 10.28 26.84 27.23
N SER A 220 11.49 27.00 26.69
CA SER A 220 12.58 27.78 27.30
C SER A 220 12.82 29.14 26.62
N ALA A 221 11.82 29.71 25.92
CA ALA A 221 11.94 31.01 25.29
C ALA A 221 12.36 32.10 26.31
N GLY A 222 13.44 32.84 25.98
CA GLY A 222 13.99 33.92 26.83
C GLY A 222 14.71 33.46 28.10
N LYS A 223 14.83 32.16 28.36
CA LYS A 223 15.55 31.62 29.50
C LYS A 223 16.96 31.20 29.08
N GLU A 224 17.93 31.55 29.91
CA GLU A 224 19.31 31.09 29.74
C GLU A 224 19.39 29.66 30.26
N VAL A 225 19.84 28.70 29.40
CA VAL A 225 19.92 27.28 29.70
C VAL A 225 21.26 26.70 29.20
N SER A 226 21.76 25.68 29.86
CA SER A 226 22.94 24.95 29.42
C SER A 226 22.59 23.93 28.35
N ILE A 227 23.43 23.81 27.32
CA ILE A 227 23.37 22.73 26.32
C ILE A 227 24.72 22.01 26.29
N THR A 228 24.70 20.68 26.43
CA THR A 228 25.91 19.85 26.34
C THR A 228 25.86 19.03 25.07
N VAL A 229 26.92 19.11 24.28
CA VAL A 229 27.08 18.34 23.05
C VAL A 229 28.35 17.50 23.15
N GLU A 230 28.33 16.34 22.50
CA GLU A 230 29.54 15.56 22.23
C GLU A 230 30.07 15.99 20.86
N ARG A 231 31.30 16.48 20.85
CA ARG A 231 32.04 16.92 19.66
C ARG A 231 33.36 16.20 19.60
N ASP A 232 33.60 15.45 18.54
CA ASP A 232 34.84 14.66 18.36
C ASP A 232 35.17 13.77 19.58
N GLY A 233 34.12 13.15 20.18
CA GLY A 233 34.24 12.27 21.35
C GLY A 233 34.46 12.99 22.70
N SER A 234 34.41 14.33 22.73
CA SER A 234 34.59 15.13 23.95
C SER A 234 33.32 15.94 24.27
N PRO A 235 32.89 16.01 25.55
CA PRO A 235 31.76 16.83 25.93
C PRO A 235 32.12 18.32 25.90
N VAL A 236 31.27 19.11 25.24
CA VAL A 236 31.36 20.58 25.18
C VAL A 236 30.07 21.15 25.73
N THR A 237 30.15 21.97 26.78
CA THR A 237 28.96 22.64 27.33
C THR A 237 29.00 24.12 26.98
N SER A 238 27.89 24.62 26.47
CA SER A 238 27.67 26.01 26.11
C SER A 238 26.36 26.51 26.73
N THR A 239 26.25 27.83 26.90
CA THR A 239 25.01 28.47 27.35
C THR A 239 24.27 29.03 26.15
N VAL A 240 22.94 28.82 26.10
CA VAL A 240 22.08 29.29 25.03
C VAL A 240 20.83 29.94 25.60
N THR A 241 20.32 30.94 24.91
CA THR A 241 19.03 31.57 25.24
C THR A 241 18.08 31.45 24.03
N PRO A 242 17.16 30.45 24.02
CA PRO A 242 16.21 30.32 22.91
C PRO A 242 15.40 31.61 22.73
N VAL A 243 15.33 32.13 21.49
CA VAL A 243 14.56 33.33 21.18
C VAL A 243 13.12 33.00 20.90
N LEU A 244 12.20 33.91 21.26
CA LEU A 244 10.79 33.77 20.90
C LEU A 244 10.63 33.95 19.39
N SER A 245 10.04 32.98 18.73
CA SER A 245 9.85 32.98 17.26
C SER A 245 8.53 32.33 16.88
N ALA A 246 7.77 32.97 15.97
CA ALA A 246 6.58 32.38 15.38
C ALA A 246 6.97 31.18 14.52
N ARG A 247 6.47 30.00 14.89
CA ARG A 247 6.74 28.76 14.17
C ARG A 247 5.43 28.08 13.75
N PRO A 248 5.39 27.42 12.57
CA PRO A 248 4.21 26.70 12.15
C PRO A 248 3.82 25.65 13.20
N VAL A 249 2.52 25.54 13.46
CA VAL A 249 1.97 24.44 14.25
C VAL A 249 1.93 23.20 13.35
N VAL A 250 2.51 22.11 13.81
CA VAL A 250 2.49 20.82 13.08
C VAL A 250 1.48 19.92 13.78
N GLY A 251 0.52 19.38 13.00
CA GLY A 251 -0.48 18.43 13.48
C GLY A 251 0.11 17.03 13.73
N PRO A 252 -0.68 16.12 14.31
CA PRO A 252 -0.27 14.73 14.55
C PRO A 252 0.09 13.96 13.28
N ASP A 253 -0.36 14.44 12.12
CA ASP A 253 -0.09 13.88 10.77
C ASP A 253 1.22 14.39 10.16
N GLY A 254 2.00 15.20 10.91
CA GLY A 254 3.24 15.82 10.44
C GLY A 254 3.04 17.00 9.48
N ARG A 255 1.80 17.40 9.19
CA ARG A 255 1.49 18.51 8.30
C ARG A 255 1.30 19.80 9.08
N GLN A 256 1.57 20.93 8.41
CA GLN A 256 1.28 22.24 8.99
C GLN A 256 -0.22 22.39 9.21
N ALA A 257 -0.61 22.72 10.45
CA ALA A 257 -1.99 22.95 10.80
C ALA A 257 -2.51 24.24 10.15
N LYS A 258 -3.77 24.19 9.71
CA LYS A 258 -4.49 25.33 9.13
C LYS A 258 -5.74 25.60 9.93
N ASP A 259 -6.18 26.86 9.94
CA ASP A 259 -7.49 27.24 10.45
C ASP A 259 -8.63 26.86 9.48
N ASP A 260 -9.88 27.12 9.87
CA ASP A 260 -11.06 26.83 9.05
C ASP A 260 -11.09 27.61 7.72
N ALA A 261 -10.32 28.69 7.62
CA ALA A 261 -10.15 29.50 6.40
C ALA A 261 -8.98 29.00 5.51
N GLY A 262 -8.25 27.96 5.95
CA GLY A 262 -7.11 27.41 5.22
C GLY A 262 -5.78 28.15 5.45
N THR A 263 -5.73 29.11 6.40
CA THR A 263 -4.54 29.86 6.76
C THR A 263 -3.65 29.03 7.68
N LEU A 264 -2.32 29.09 7.46
CA LEU A 264 -1.36 28.37 8.30
C LEU A 264 -1.38 28.92 9.74
N LEU A 265 -1.46 28.03 10.71
CA LEU A 265 -1.39 28.36 12.13
C LEU A 265 0.06 28.49 12.57
N TYR A 266 0.36 29.57 13.30
CA TYR A 266 1.67 29.83 13.91
C TYR A 266 1.53 29.96 15.42
N GLN A 267 2.57 29.52 16.13
CA GLN A 267 2.68 29.65 17.59
C GLN A 267 4.05 30.25 17.94
N ASP A 268 4.05 31.19 18.87
CA ASP A 268 5.28 31.75 19.41
C ASP A 268 5.91 30.77 20.39
N VAL A 269 7.09 30.27 20.05
CA VAL A 269 7.83 29.26 20.84
C VAL A 269 9.33 29.59 20.87
N GLY A 270 10.04 28.99 21.81
CA GLY A 270 11.49 29.09 21.85
C GLY A 270 12.12 28.48 20.61
N PHE A 271 13.09 29.15 20.04
CA PHE A 271 13.84 28.76 18.84
C PHE A 271 15.35 28.88 19.07
N LEU A 272 16.08 27.86 18.67
CA LEU A 272 17.54 27.80 18.81
C LEU A 272 18.28 27.99 17.48
N GLY A 273 17.73 27.54 16.38
CA GLY A 273 18.35 27.58 15.05
C GLY A 273 19.18 26.35 14.71
N ILE A 274 18.75 25.18 15.16
CA ILE A 274 19.37 23.89 14.84
C ILE A 274 18.40 23.01 14.06
N GLY A 275 18.91 22.23 13.09
CA GLY A 275 18.21 21.17 12.39
C GLY A 275 18.74 19.79 12.82
N ALA A 276 17.84 18.78 12.86
CA ALA A 276 18.24 17.42 13.20
C ALA A 276 18.80 16.68 11.99
N GLN A 277 19.82 15.89 12.20
CA GLN A 277 20.18 14.85 11.25
C GLN A 277 19.17 13.70 11.34
N THR A 278 18.72 13.20 10.21
CA THR A 278 17.85 12.02 10.16
C THR A 278 18.68 10.75 9.99
N ALA A 279 18.29 9.69 10.71
CA ALA A 279 18.87 8.37 10.54
C ALA A 279 17.77 7.31 10.50
N LEU A 280 18.09 6.17 9.89
CA LEU A 280 17.20 5.01 9.94
C LEU A 280 17.30 4.35 11.31
N VAL A 281 16.22 4.38 12.09
CA VAL A 281 16.15 3.81 13.44
C VAL A 281 15.26 2.56 13.41
N PRO A 282 15.81 1.36 13.69
CA PRO A 282 15.03 0.14 13.78
C PRO A 282 13.93 0.25 14.85
N GLN A 283 12.74 -0.22 14.49
CA GLN A 283 11.56 -0.17 15.35
C GLN A 283 11.31 -1.51 16.03
N PRO A 284 10.70 -1.53 17.22
CA PRO A 284 10.34 -2.76 17.90
C PRO A 284 9.23 -3.51 17.12
N ALA A 285 9.17 -4.84 17.28
CA ALA A 285 8.15 -5.69 16.64
C ALA A 285 6.71 -5.25 16.95
N SER A 286 6.48 -4.61 18.10
CA SER A 286 5.18 -4.05 18.49
C SER A 286 4.67 -2.96 17.54
N SER A 287 5.54 -2.31 16.76
CA SER A 287 5.18 -1.27 15.80
C SER A 287 4.63 -1.83 14.48
N VAL A 288 4.83 -3.13 14.20
CA VAL A 288 4.46 -3.74 12.91
C VAL A 288 2.94 -3.75 12.71
N LEU A 289 2.18 -4.21 13.68
CA LEU A 289 0.72 -4.28 13.56
C LEU A 289 0.05 -2.89 13.51
N PRO A 290 0.43 -1.91 14.33
CA PRO A 290 -0.09 -0.55 14.19
C PRO A 290 0.20 0.06 12.81
N MET A 291 1.43 -0.05 12.30
CA MET A 291 1.80 0.46 10.98
C MET A 291 1.00 -0.23 9.86
N ALA A 292 0.89 -1.57 9.90
CA ALA A 292 0.09 -2.32 8.94
C ALA A 292 -1.40 -1.93 9.01
N GLY A 293 -1.94 -1.73 10.20
CA GLY A 293 -3.31 -1.27 10.42
C GLY A 293 -3.57 0.10 9.81
N GLU A 294 -2.63 1.04 9.98
CA GLU A 294 -2.76 2.38 9.38
C GLU A 294 -2.66 2.31 7.85
N ASN A 295 -1.75 1.52 7.28
CA ASN A 295 -1.66 1.29 5.84
C ASN A 295 -2.97 0.70 5.27
N ILE A 296 -3.54 -0.31 5.94
CA ILE A 296 -4.82 -0.90 5.53
C ILE A 296 -5.95 0.14 5.57
N LYS A 297 -6.01 0.95 6.63
CA LYS A 297 -7.01 2.02 6.78
C LYS A 297 -6.88 3.08 5.69
N GLN A 298 -5.65 3.50 5.34
CA GLN A 298 -5.39 4.45 4.26
C GLN A 298 -5.84 3.86 2.91
N VAL A 299 -5.48 2.62 2.61
CA VAL A 299 -5.92 1.93 1.38
C VAL A 299 -7.44 1.80 1.33
N ALA A 300 -8.08 1.41 2.44
CA ALA A 300 -9.54 1.34 2.52
C ALA A 300 -10.19 2.70 2.27
N GLY A 301 -9.60 3.78 2.82
CA GLY A 301 -10.03 5.15 2.55
C GLY A 301 -9.91 5.54 1.06
N VAL A 302 -8.84 5.10 0.37
CA VAL A 302 -8.69 5.29 -1.08
C VAL A 302 -9.78 4.54 -1.83
N VAL A 303 -10.03 3.27 -1.49
CA VAL A 303 -11.02 2.42 -2.14
C VAL A 303 -12.45 2.98 -1.98
N LEU A 304 -12.82 3.41 -0.77
CA LEU A 304 -14.14 4.01 -0.51
C LEU A 304 -14.38 5.30 -1.31
N ASN A 305 -13.32 6.07 -1.57
CA ASN A 305 -13.37 7.32 -2.33
C ASN A 305 -12.91 7.16 -3.79
N LEU A 306 -12.78 5.91 -4.27
CA LEU A 306 -12.23 5.61 -5.59
C LEU A 306 -12.93 6.34 -6.75
N PRO A 307 -14.28 6.41 -6.82
CA PRO A 307 -14.95 7.12 -7.91
C PRO A 307 -14.55 8.61 -7.98
N ALA A 308 -14.51 9.31 -6.83
CA ALA A 308 -14.12 10.71 -6.77
C ALA A 308 -12.64 10.92 -7.14
N ARG A 309 -11.76 10.03 -6.67
CA ARG A 309 -10.32 10.08 -6.99
C ARG A 309 -10.05 9.81 -8.47
N VAL A 310 -10.74 8.85 -9.08
CA VAL A 310 -10.63 8.56 -10.51
C VAL A 310 -11.15 9.72 -11.35
N ALA A 311 -12.27 10.34 -10.95
CA ALA A 311 -12.77 11.56 -11.60
C ALA A 311 -11.75 12.71 -11.51
N GLY A 312 -11.06 12.87 -10.37
CA GLY A 312 -9.96 13.84 -10.20
C GLY A 312 -8.78 13.56 -11.14
N VAL A 313 -8.39 12.29 -11.27
CA VAL A 313 -7.33 11.88 -12.23
C VAL A 313 -7.77 12.16 -13.68
N ALA A 314 -9.01 11.86 -14.06
CA ALA A 314 -9.54 12.14 -15.37
C ALA A 314 -9.51 13.66 -15.65
N LYS A 315 -9.98 14.48 -14.69
CA LYS A 315 -9.94 15.93 -14.81
C LYS A 315 -8.51 16.44 -15.00
N ALA A 316 -7.57 16.02 -14.16
CA ALA A 316 -6.17 16.41 -14.29
C ALA A 316 -5.53 15.93 -15.60
N ALA A 317 -5.85 14.72 -16.10
CA ALA A 317 -5.30 14.20 -17.34
C ALA A 317 -5.72 14.98 -18.59
N PHE A 318 -6.93 15.56 -18.58
CA PHE A 318 -7.51 16.28 -19.73
C PHE A 318 -7.65 17.81 -19.51
N SER A 319 -7.06 18.37 -18.44
CA SER A 319 -7.04 19.81 -18.16
C SER A 319 -5.64 20.28 -17.80
N GLU A 320 -5.46 21.58 -17.53
CA GLU A 320 -4.17 22.13 -17.04
C GLU A 320 -3.96 21.95 -15.54
N GLU A 321 -4.96 21.45 -14.81
CA GLU A 321 -4.84 21.26 -13.36
C GLU A 321 -3.74 20.26 -13.00
N PRO A 322 -2.96 20.51 -11.93
CA PRO A 322 -1.97 19.58 -11.44
C PRO A 322 -2.63 18.30 -10.91
N ARG A 323 -1.94 17.18 -11.04
CA ARG A 323 -2.40 15.88 -10.51
C ARG A 323 -2.20 15.83 -8.98
N ASP A 324 -3.19 15.26 -8.26
CA ASP A 324 -3.06 15.00 -6.82
C ASP A 324 -1.94 14.00 -6.56
N PRO A 325 -0.89 14.35 -5.79
CA PRO A 325 0.20 13.43 -5.44
C PRO A 325 -0.27 12.19 -4.66
N ASN A 326 -1.41 12.31 -3.93
CA ASN A 326 -2.03 11.20 -3.18
C ASN A 326 -3.10 10.46 -3.99
N GLY A 327 -3.21 10.75 -5.29
CA GLY A 327 -4.13 10.09 -6.21
C GLY A 327 -3.69 8.66 -6.56
N PRO A 328 -4.60 7.83 -7.10
CA PRO A 328 -4.26 6.50 -7.55
C PRO A 328 -3.28 6.56 -8.74
N ILE A 329 -2.32 5.64 -8.76
CA ILE A 329 -1.34 5.44 -9.83
C ILE A 329 -1.49 4.06 -10.45
N SER A 330 -1.10 3.91 -11.72
CA SER A 330 -1.08 2.62 -12.41
C SER A 330 0.19 1.82 -12.13
N VAL A 331 0.27 0.60 -12.66
CA VAL A 331 1.50 -0.22 -12.62
C VAL A 331 2.68 0.52 -13.27
N VAL A 332 2.43 1.32 -14.30
CA VAL A 332 3.46 2.16 -14.96
C VAL A 332 3.96 3.23 -14.01
N GLY A 333 3.04 3.92 -13.31
CA GLY A 333 3.37 4.90 -12.28
C GLY A 333 4.16 4.30 -11.13
N VAL A 334 3.76 3.12 -10.64
CA VAL A 334 4.49 2.37 -9.60
C VAL A 334 5.91 2.04 -10.08
N GLY A 335 6.07 1.52 -11.30
CA GLY A 335 7.37 1.21 -11.88
C GLY A 335 8.26 2.46 -11.99
N ARG A 336 7.70 3.58 -12.43
CA ARG A 336 8.40 4.86 -12.49
C ARG A 336 8.88 5.32 -11.11
N VAL A 337 8.00 5.36 -10.11
CA VAL A 337 8.35 5.73 -8.73
C VAL A 337 9.47 4.84 -8.19
N ALA A 338 9.39 3.53 -8.44
CA ALA A 338 10.44 2.59 -8.03
C ALA A 338 11.78 2.89 -8.71
N GLY A 339 11.76 3.20 -10.00
CA GLY A 339 12.96 3.59 -10.73
C GLY A 339 13.56 4.91 -10.24
N GLU A 340 12.73 5.94 -10.03
CA GLU A 340 13.14 7.23 -9.51
C GLU A 340 13.77 7.11 -8.11
N VAL A 341 13.11 6.39 -7.19
CA VAL A 341 13.65 6.11 -5.84
C VAL A 341 15.01 5.40 -5.91
N ALA A 342 15.13 4.39 -6.76
CA ALA A 342 16.38 3.65 -6.92
C ALA A 342 17.51 4.52 -7.48
N ALA A 343 17.20 5.50 -8.34
CA ALA A 343 18.15 6.38 -9.01
C ALA A 343 18.58 7.61 -8.19
N MET A 344 17.97 7.86 -7.00
CA MET A 344 18.34 8.98 -6.12
C MET A 344 19.74 8.81 -5.53
N GLU A 345 20.77 9.39 -6.15
CA GLU A 345 22.16 9.26 -5.70
C GLU A 345 22.43 9.96 -4.36
N GLU A 346 21.67 11.00 -4.04
CA GLU A 346 21.79 11.74 -2.77
C GLU A 346 21.28 10.95 -1.56
N VAL A 347 20.43 9.92 -1.80
CA VAL A 347 19.86 9.06 -0.75
C VAL A 347 20.71 7.81 -0.59
N PRO A 348 21.10 7.41 0.64
CA PRO A 348 21.86 6.19 0.89
C PRO A 348 21.17 4.94 0.31
N ALA A 349 21.95 4.00 -0.25
CA ALA A 349 21.41 2.80 -0.89
C ALA A 349 20.48 1.98 0.03
N GLN A 350 20.79 1.94 1.34
CA GLN A 350 19.94 1.28 2.33
C GLN A 350 18.55 1.93 2.45
N ALA A 351 18.47 3.26 2.45
CA ALA A 351 17.20 3.99 2.52
C ALA A 351 16.39 3.83 1.23
N ARG A 352 17.05 3.80 0.06
CA ARG A 352 16.39 3.49 -1.22
C ARG A 352 15.78 2.09 -1.23
N LEU A 353 16.53 1.10 -0.75
CA LEU A 353 16.03 -0.28 -0.65
C LEU A 353 14.87 -0.37 0.35
N ALA A 354 14.95 0.30 1.49
CA ALA A 354 13.87 0.38 2.47
C ALA A 354 12.60 0.97 1.84
N ALA A 355 12.71 2.04 1.06
CA ALA A 355 11.59 2.65 0.37
C ALA A 355 10.94 1.69 -0.67
N LEU A 356 11.75 0.94 -1.44
CA LEU A 356 11.25 -0.08 -2.37
C LEU A 356 10.53 -1.23 -1.67
N VAL A 357 11.05 -1.69 -0.52
CA VAL A 357 10.39 -2.70 0.32
C VAL A 357 9.07 -2.15 0.88
N GLY A 358 9.06 -0.90 1.34
CA GLY A 358 7.84 -0.21 1.80
C GLY A 358 6.79 -0.09 0.70
N LEU A 359 7.20 0.24 -0.53
CA LEU A 359 6.32 0.27 -1.70
C LEU A 359 5.68 -1.09 -1.97
N LEU A 360 6.47 -2.18 -1.94
CA LEU A 360 5.95 -3.54 -2.10
C LEU A 360 5.00 -3.95 -0.96
N ALA A 361 5.28 -3.55 0.29
CA ALA A 361 4.38 -3.79 1.41
C ALA A 361 3.03 -3.09 1.20
N GLY A 362 3.05 -1.80 0.83
CA GLY A 362 1.84 -1.03 0.50
C GLY A 362 1.03 -1.62 -0.64
N LEU A 363 1.70 -2.09 -1.71
CA LEU A 363 1.05 -2.77 -2.83
C LEU A 363 0.36 -4.06 -2.40
N ASN A 364 0.97 -4.85 -1.51
CA ASN A 364 0.34 -6.07 -1.00
C ASN A 364 -0.90 -5.78 -0.14
N PHE A 365 -0.87 -4.74 0.71
CA PHE A 365 -2.08 -4.29 1.41
C PHE A 365 -3.15 -3.79 0.43
N ALA A 366 -2.76 -3.07 -0.62
CA ALA A 366 -3.69 -2.63 -1.66
C ALA A 366 -4.33 -3.84 -2.36
N LEU A 367 -3.55 -4.83 -2.79
CA LEU A 367 -4.06 -6.06 -3.40
C LEU A 367 -5.02 -6.82 -2.46
N ALA A 368 -4.68 -6.91 -1.16
CA ALA A 368 -5.56 -7.54 -0.17
C ALA A 368 -6.91 -6.82 -0.06
N VAL A 369 -6.91 -5.49 0.13
CA VAL A 369 -8.12 -4.69 0.32
C VAL A 369 -8.98 -4.66 -0.96
N PHE A 370 -8.34 -4.48 -2.14
CA PHE A 370 -9.06 -4.49 -3.42
C PHE A 370 -9.76 -5.82 -3.67
N ASN A 371 -9.08 -6.94 -3.44
CA ASN A 371 -9.66 -8.25 -3.63
C ASN A 371 -10.77 -8.58 -2.63
N LEU A 372 -10.89 -7.85 -1.52
CA LEU A 372 -12.01 -8.00 -0.57
C LEU A 372 -13.25 -7.19 -0.95
N ILE A 373 -13.22 -6.35 -1.99
CA ILE A 373 -14.40 -5.64 -2.47
C ILE A 373 -15.47 -6.67 -2.91
N PRO A 374 -16.72 -6.55 -2.44
CA PRO A 374 -17.77 -7.56 -2.69
C PRO A 374 -18.36 -7.47 -4.13
N LEU A 375 -17.48 -7.43 -5.12
CA LEU A 375 -17.81 -7.31 -6.54
C LEU A 375 -17.04 -8.36 -7.36
N LEU A 376 -17.74 -9.13 -8.21
CA LEU A 376 -17.07 -9.95 -9.21
C LEU A 376 -16.42 -9.05 -10.29
N PRO A 377 -15.25 -9.39 -10.81
CA PRO A 377 -14.54 -10.68 -10.71
C PRO A 377 -13.57 -10.82 -9.52
N LEU A 378 -13.63 -9.94 -8.52
CA LEU A 378 -12.76 -9.98 -7.34
C LEU A 378 -13.18 -11.10 -6.37
N ASP A 379 -12.23 -11.60 -5.55
CA ASP A 379 -12.47 -12.67 -4.57
C ASP A 379 -13.59 -12.35 -3.59
N GLY A 380 -13.68 -11.07 -3.16
CA GLY A 380 -14.74 -10.56 -2.29
C GLY A 380 -16.13 -10.76 -2.86
N GLY A 381 -16.29 -10.76 -4.19
CA GLY A 381 -17.56 -11.09 -4.85
C GLY A 381 -17.96 -12.55 -4.62
N HIS A 382 -17.02 -13.48 -4.68
CA HIS A 382 -17.26 -14.89 -4.35
C HIS A 382 -17.55 -15.10 -2.87
N VAL A 383 -16.85 -14.38 -1.98
CA VAL A 383 -17.13 -14.38 -0.54
C VAL A 383 -18.57 -13.86 -0.26
N ALA A 384 -18.94 -12.74 -0.88
CA ALA A 384 -20.30 -12.19 -0.74
C ALA A 384 -21.37 -13.16 -1.25
N GLY A 385 -21.13 -13.84 -2.37
CA GLY A 385 -22.00 -14.89 -2.90
C GLY A 385 -22.15 -16.07 -1.93
N ALA A 386 -21.06 -16.51 -1.31
CA ALA A 386 -21.08 -17.58 -0.31
C ALA A 386 -21.80 -17.16 0.98
N LEU A 387 -21.63 -15.92 1.44
CA LEU A 387 -22.37 -15.37 2.59
C LEU A 387 -23.87 -15.27 2.29
N TYR A 388 -24.24 -14.80 1.10
CA TYR A 388 -25.64 -14.78 0.66
C TYR A 388 -26.25 -16.19 0.63
N GLU A 389 -25.49 -17.20 0.14
CA GLU A 389 -25.91 -18.61 0.21
C GLU A 389 -26.18 -19.04 1.66
N ALA A 390 -25.31 -18.71 2.60
CA ALA A 390 -25.49 -19.04 4.02
C ALA A 390 -26.77 -18.43 4.61
N VAL A 391 -26.98 -17.13 4.34
CA VAL A 391 -28.19 -16.41 4.80
C VAL A 391 -29.45 -17.05 4.21
N ARG A 392 -29.46 -17.32 2.91
CA ARG A 392 -30.59 -17.92 2.20
C ARG A 392 -30.94 -19.32 2.74
N ARG A 393 -29.94 -20.19 2.96
CA ARG A 393 -30.13 -21.52 3.55
C ARG A 393 -30.68 -21.44 4.98
N ARG A 394 -30.12 -20.50 5.78
CA ARG A 394 -30.57 -20.31 7.17
C ARG A 394 -32.02 -19.80 7.24
N ALA A 395 -32.38 -18.85 6.36
CA ALA A 395 -33.74 -18.35 6.25
C ALA A 395 -34.73 -19.45 5.81
N ALA A 396 -34.39 -20.28 4.81
CA ALA A 396 -35.23 -21.41 4.39
C ALA A 396 -35.47 -22.39 5.53
N LYS A 397 -34.38 -22.73 6.30
CA LYS A 397 -34.52 -23.62 7.46
C LYS A 397 -35.45 -23.05 8.53
N LEU A 398 -35.33 -21.74 8.84
CA LEU A 398 -36.19 -21.06 9.83
C LEU A 398 -37.65 -21.00 9.38
N LEU A 399 -37.90 -20.91 8.06
CA LEU A 399 -39.25 -20.87 7.48
C LEU A 399 -39.81 -22.26 7.16
N GLY A 400 -39.13 -23.35 7.55
CA GLY A 400 -39.58 -24.72 7.25
C GLY A 400 -39.58 -25.08 5.75
N ARG A 401 -38.83 -24.34 4.92
CA ARG A 401 -38.70 -24.56 3.48
C ARG A 401 -37.56 -25.53 3.16
N PRO A 402 -37.62 -26.25 2.02
CA PRO A 402 -36.53 -27.10 1.55
C PRO A 402 -35.25 -26.26 1.30
N ASP A 403 -34.08 -26.92 1.39
CA ASP A 403 -32.79 -26.27 1.10
C ASP A 403 -32.79 -25.70 -0.34
N PRO A 404 -32.57 -24.39 -0.49
CA PRO A 404 -32.53 -23.75 -1.81
C PRO A 404 -31.31 -24.11 -2.66
N GLY A 405 -30.38 -24.93 -2.13
CA GLY A 405 -29.15 -25.34 -2.82
C GLY A 405 -28.07 -24.26 -2.92
N ALA A 406 -27.00 -24.54 -3.64
CA ALA A 406 -25.89 -23.63 -3.87
C ALA A 406 -26.36 -22.34 -4.58
N PHE A 407 -25.74 -21.22 -4.23
CA PHE A 407 -26.00 -19.96 -4.93
C PHE A 407 -25.32 -19.97 -6.30
N ASP A 408 -26.09 -19.72 -7.33
CA ASP A 408 -25.61 -19.69 -8.71
C ASP A 408 -25.01 -18.32 -9.05
N ILE A 409 -23.70 -18.21 -8.85
CA ILE A 409 -22.92 -17.00 -9.14
C ILE A 409 -22.89 -16.66 -10.64
N ALA A 410 -23.13 -17.64 -11.55
CA ALA A 410 -23.19 -17.38 -12.99
C ALA A 410 -24.30 -16.37 -13.36
N LYS A 411 -25.32 -16.21 -12.52
CA LYS A 411 -26.36 -15.17 -12.71
C LYS A 411 -25.81 -13.75 -12.59
N LEU A 412 -24.67 -13.56 -11.92
CA LEU A 412 -24.01 -12.27 -11.77
C LEU A 412 -23.01 -11.96 -12.90
N LEU A 413 -22.80 -12.86 -13.86
CA LEU A 413 -21.87 -12.65 -14.98
C LEU A 413 -22.11 -11.35 -15.74
N PRO A 414 -23.36 -10.93 -16.03
CA PRO A 414 -23.59 -9.64 -16.70
C PRO A 414 -23.01 -8.46 -15.89
N VAL A 415 -23.22 -8.45 -14.58
CA VAL A 415 -22.65 -7.43 -13.68
C VAL A 415 -21.12 -7.55 -13.65
N THR A 416 -20.59 -8.77 -13.64
CA THR A 416 -19.14 -9.05 -13.69
C THR A 416 -18.49 -8.43 -14.91
N TYR A 417 -19.09 -8.55 -16.09
CA TYR A 417 -18.56 -7.95 -17.32
C TYR A 417 -18.57 -6.41 -17.28
N VAL A 418 -19.63 -5.81 -16.72
CA VAL A 418 -19.69 -4.35 -16.53
C VAL A 418 -18.58 -3.89 -15.59
N VAL A 419 -18.44 -4.56 -14.43
CA VAL A 419 -17.37 -4.22 -13.47
C VAL A 419 -15.99 -4.42 -14.09
N ALA A 420 -15.76 -5.52 -14.82
CA ALA A 420 -14.50 -5.77 -15.50
C ALA A 420 -14.18 -4.68 -16.54
N ALA A 421 -15.17 -4.26 -17.33
CA ALA A 421 -15.00 -3.17 -18.28
C ALA A 421 -14.68 -1.84 -17.60
N LEU A 422 -15.33 -1.52 -16.48
CA LEU A 422 -15.03 -0.33 -15.69
C LEU A 422 -13.62 -0.38 -15.11
N LEU A 423 -13.18 -1.53 -14.57
CA LEU A 423 -11.82 -1.70 -14.03
C LEU A 423 -10.77 -1.59 -15.15
N MET A 424 -11.02 -2.16 -16.33
CA MET A 424 -10.12 -2.01 -17.48
C MET A 424 -10.05 -0.56 -17.97
N GLY A 425 -11.21 0.12 -18.07
CA GLY A 425 -11.25 1.54 -18.43
C GLY A 425 -10.52 2.43 -17.43
N MET A 426 -10.70 2.16 -16.13
CA MET A 426 -9.96 2.84 -15.07
C MET A 426 -8.46 2.58 -15.18
N GLY A 427 -8.04 1.33 -15.40
CA GLY A 427 -6.63 0.99 -15.59
C GLY A 427 -6.01 1.71 -16.78
N ALA A 428 -6.70 1.74 -17.92
CA ALA A 428 -6.26 2.47 -19.11
C ALA A 428 -6.14 3.98 -18.85
N LEU A 429 -7.12 4.58 -18.17
CA LEU A 429 -7.07 6.00 -17.78
C LEU A 429 -5.89 6.30 -16.87
N LEU A 430 -5.64 5.46 -15.87
CA LEU A 430 -4.50 5.65 -14.95
C LEU A 430 -3.16 5.52 -15.68
N ILE A 431 -3.02 4.53 -16.58
CA ILE A 431 -1.80 4.38 -17.42
C ILE A 431 -1.60 5.63 -18.27
N TYR A 432 -2.66 6.09 -18.95
CA TYR A 432 -2.60 7.31 -19.76
C TYR A 432 -2.17 8.53 -18.92
N ALA A 433 -2.79 8.71 -17.75
CA ALA A 433 -2.47 9.81 -16.85
C ALA A 433 -1.02 9.74 -16.32
N ASP A 434 -0.50 8.54 -16.03
CA ASP A 434 0.88 8.34 -15.55
C ASP A 434 1.94 8.63 -16.65
N ILE A 435 1.56 8.48 -17.92
CA ILE A 435 2.44 8.80 -19.06
C ILE A 435 2.40 10.31 -19.37
N VAL A 436 1.19 10.91 -19.44
CA VAL A 436 1.02 12.29 -19.90
C VAL A 436 1.26 13.32 -18.79
N LYS A 437 0.78 13.01 -17.58
CA LYS A 437 0.94 13.87 -16.38
C LYS A 437 1.37 13.01 -15.19
N PRO A 438 2.63 12.59 -15.16
CA PRO A 438 3.15 11.80 -14.07
C PRO A 438 3.07 12.54 -12.72
N VAL A 439 2.83 11.79 -11.65
CA VAL A 439 2.91 12.33 -10.28
C VAL A 439 4.37 12.60 -9.96
N ASN A 440 4.71 13.84 -9.62
CA ASN A 440 6.02 14.21 -9.08
C ASN A 440 5.95 14.07 -7.55
N LEU A 441 6.60 13.06 -7.01
CA LEU A 441 6.67 12.82 -5.55
C LEU A 441 7.83 13.56 -4.89
N PHE A 442 8.79 14.01 -5.67
CA PHE A 442 10.07 14.55 -5.19
C PHE A 442 10.32 16.00 -5.65
N GLY A 443 9.28 16.72 -6.09
CA GLY A 443 9.24 18.14 -6.35
C GLY A 443 9.71 18.54 -7.72
#